data_b17c2c8569597c94a67d4233704c2bd4
#
_entry.id   b17c2c8569597c94a67d4233704c2bd4
#
_cell.length_a   1.000
_cell.length_b   1.000
_cell.length_c   1.000
_cell.angle_alpha   90.00
_cell.angle_beta   90.00
_cell.angle_gamma   90.00
#
_symmetry.space_group_name_H-M   'P 1'
#
loop_
_entity.id
_entity.type
_entity.pdbx_description
1 polymer ?
#
loop_
_entity_poly.entity_id
_entity_poly.type
_entity_poly.pdbx_seq_one_letter_code
_entity_poly.pdbx_strand_id
1 'polypeptide(L)'
;MADFILGRLKFHFKGDWVTGTAYIKDDVVRYGGNSFVAMANHTGSSAFETDLTATKWKKMVAGQEWKGAWAGSTNYKVDDVVQWGGSTFVCNTAHASQTDLYDDTSKWTSFVPGFKWTGTYASATAYKVNDLAKYGANVYICTVEHTAASTIDNTKFTLFVSGLEFEDSYASGTAYQAGDIVTYGGYNYVAEQQSTGQTPYNNASYWTVLTTGFKMQGTYAGGTAYKTGDVVKYGGHTYVAKQDATGETIGQTELLMHLATQLVTVHHLIDVNLLTQLLLL
;
A
#
# COMPACT_ATOMS: atom_id res chain seq x y z
N MET A 1 67.14 37.15 17.71
CA MET A 1 66.04 36.15 17.75
C MET A 1 65.02 36.59 16.72
N ALA A 2 64.68 35.74 15.77
CA ALA A 2 63.61 36.05 14.84
C ALA A 2 62.26 35.87 15.58
N ASP A 3 61.43 36.90 15.64
CA ASP A 3 60.09 36.83 16.21
C ASP A 3 59.21 35.90 15.36
N PHE A 4 58.74 34.83 15.98
CA PHE A 4 57.76 33.93 15.35
C PHE A 4 56.38 34.56 15.46
N ILE A 5 55.94 35.23 14.42
CA ILE A 5 54.59 35.78 14.34
C ILE A 5 53.61 34.65 14.07
N LEU A 6 52.90 34.17 15.09
CA LEU A 6 51.75 33.31 14.90
C LEU A 6 50.65 34.10 14.16
N GLY A 7 50.47 33.83 12.87
CA GLY A 7 49.31 34.31 12.16
C GLY A 7 48.02 33.78 12.75
N ARG A 8 47.01 34.61 12.94
CA ARG A 8 45.66 34.18 13.36
C ARG A 8 45.13 33.16 12.37
N LEU A 9 44.61 32.02 12.84
CA LEU A 9 43.82 31.12 12.00
C LEU A 9 42.68 31.93 11.44
N LYS A 10 42.58 31.98 10.10
CA LYS A 10 41.65 32.84 9.38
C LYS A 10 40.18 32.54 9.71
N PHE A 11 39.85 31.28 9.99
CA PHE A 11 38.48 30.85 10.28
C PHE A 11 38.38 30.26 11.66
N HIS A 12 37.41 30.71 12.46
CA HIS A 12 37.12 30.20 13.79
C HIS A 12 35.68 29.68 13.83
N PHE A 13 35.50 28.35 14.00
CA PHE A 13 34.17 27.74 14.09
C PHE A 13 33.55 28.02 15.45
N LYS A 14 32.38 28.66 15.49
CA LYS A 14 31.63 29.08 16.68
C LYS A 14 30.46 28.14 17.01
N GLY A 15 30.24 27.08 16.26
CA GLY A 15 29.06 26.22 16.39
C GLY A 15 27.84 26.75 15.61
N ASP A 16 26.66 26.49 16.14
CA ASP A 16 25.42 27.00 15.54
C ASP A 16 25.31 28.49 15.77
N TRP A 17 24.72 29.20 14.75
CA TRP A 17 24.41 30.61 14.90
C TRP A 17 23.40 30.83 16.04
N VAL A 18 23.64 31.83 16.87
CA VAL A 18 22.78 32.22 17.99
C VAL A 18 22.51 33.74 17.92
N THR A 19 21.25 34.09 18.07
CA THR A 19 20.82 35.50 18.17
C THR A 19 21.51 36.21 19.35
N GLY A 20 21.78 37.49 19.21
CA GLY A 20 22.40 38.30 20.26
C GLY A 20 23.88 38.05 20.53
N THR A 21 24.48 37.05 19.87
CA THR A 21 25.90 36.70 20.00
C THR A 21 26.76 37.67 19.18
N ALA A 22 27.87 38.17 19.77
CA ALA A 22 28.84 38.94 19.05
C ALA A 22 29.74 38.05 18.19
N TYR A 23 29.73 38.32 16.89
CA TYR A 23 30.57 37.66 15.89
C TYR A 23 31.61 38.62 15.36
N ILE A 24 32.81 38.13 15.13
CA ILE A 24 33.89 38.88 14.52
C ILE A 24 34.15 38.36 13.10
N LYS A 25 34.70 39.22 12.25
CA LYS A 25 35.08 38.83 10.90
C LYS A 25 35.86 37.52 10.89
N ASP A 26 35.54 36.63 9.95
CA ASP A 26 36.10 35.27 9.77
C ASP A 26 35.63 34.24 10.82
N ASP A 27 34.70 34.56 11.73
CA ASP A 27 33.98 33.56 12.49
C ASP A 27 33.09 32.73 11.53
N VAL A 28 33.06 31.41 11.76
CA VAL A 28 32.25 30.50 10.98
C VAL A 28 31.16 29.93 11.87
N VAL A 29 29.93 29.95 11.40
CA VAL A 29 28.76 29.35 12.08
C VAL A 29 28.06 28.37 11.17
N ARG A 30 27.33 27.43 11.80
CA ARG A 30 26.36 26.60 11.13
C ARG A 30 24.96 27.19 11.29
N TYR A 31 24.19 27.23 10.20
CA TYR A 31 22.78 27.59 10.20
C TYR A 31 22.03 26.74 9.18
N GLY A 32 21.09 25.90 9.63
CA GLY A 32 20.58 24.81 8.83
C GLY A 32 21.72 23.84 8.48
N GLY A 33 21.64 23.17 7.36
CA GLY A 33 22.72 22.32 6.85
C GLY A 33 23.95 23.08 6.35
N ASN A 34 23.91 24.42 6.33
CA ASN A 34 24.92 25.28 5.70
C ASN A 34 25.92 25.84 6.72
N SER A 35 27.14 26.12 6.25
CA SER A 35 28.13 26.88 7.00
C SER A 35 28.32 28.27 6.39
N PHE A 36 28.44 29.28 7.26
CA PHE A 36 28.57 30.69 6.87
C PHE A 36 29.77 31.32 7.57
N VAL A 37 30.42 32.23 6.88
CA VAL A 37 31.52 33.02 7.42
C VAL A 37 31.09 34.47 7.61
N ALA A 38 31.43 35.04 8.77
CA ALA A 38 31.19 36.47 9.06
C ALA A 38 32.08 37.37 8.20
N MET A 39 31.46 38.29 7.46
CA MET A 39 32.15 39.22 6.58
C MET A 39 32.64 40.46 7.33
N ALA A 40 32.02 40.77 8.47
CA ALA A 40 32.36 41.90 9.36
C ALA A 40 32.00 41.58 10.81
N ASN A 41 32.53 42.38 11.74
CA ASN A 41 32.11 42.29 13.14
C ASN A 41 30.66 42.75 13.26
N HIS A 42 29.83 41.93 13.92
CA HIS A 42 28.42 42.29 14.18
C HIS A 42 27.85 41.46 15.33
N THR A 43 26.71 41.89 15.82
CA THR A 43 25.89 41.07 16.74
C THR A 43 24.78 40.41 15.95
N GLY A 44 24.54 39.11 16.18
CA GLY A 44 23.48 38.38 15.54
C GLY A 44 22.13 39.02 15.81
N SER A 45 21.35 39.28 14.74
CA SER A 45 20.02 39.87 14.79
C SER A 45 18.99 38.87 15.41
N SER A 46 17.72 39.25 15.43
CA SER A 46 16.63 38.33 15.88
C SER A 46 16.41 37.16 14.91
N ALA A 47 16.79 37.30 13.64
CA ALA A 47 16.73 36.23 12.63
C ALA A 47 18.02 36.27 11.78
N PHE A 48 18.53 35.08 11.44
CA PHE A 48 19.74 34.91 10.63
C PHE A 48 19.59 35.51 9.24
N GLU A 49 18.41 35.39 8.64
CA GLU A 49 18.09 35.91 7.30
C GLU A 49 18.22 37.43 7.21
N THR A 50 17.95 38.13 8.29
CA THR A 50 18.16 39.56 8.37
C THR A 50 19.64 39.93 8.20
N ASP A 51 20.52 39.20 8.89
CA ASP A 51 21.97 39.39 8.80
C ASP A 51 22.52 38.92 7.45
N LEU A 52 21.94 37.86 6.87
CA LEU A 52 22.32 37.38 5.55
C LEU A 52 21.95 38.38 4.45
N THR A 53 20.74 38.94 4.50
CA THR A 53 20.29 39.99 3.56
C THR A 53 21.13 41.26 3.69
N ALA A 54 21.56 41.58 4.91
CA ALA A 54 22.48 42.67 5.18
C ALA A 54 23.96 42.35 4.82
N THR A 55 24.22 41.25 4.13
CA THR A 55 25.55 40.81 3.68
C THR A 55 26.58 40.60 4.79
N LYS A 56 26.13 40.45 6.05
CA LYS A 56 27.02 40.19 7.19
C LYS A 56 27.57 38.75 7.18
N TRP A 57 26.87 37.84 6.53
CA TRP A 57 27.25 36.47 6.33
C TRP A 57 27.45 36.13 4.85
N LYS A 58 28.41 35.23 4.59
CA LYS A 58 28.61 34.65 3.26
C LYS A 58 28.57 33.14 3.42
N LYS A 59 27.75 32.45 2.60
CA LYS A 59 27.75 31.00 2.57
C LYS A 59 29.12 30.47 2.18
N MET A 60 29.69 29.58 3.00
CA MET A 60 30.98 28.96 2.80
C MET A 60 30.84 27.56 2.27
N VAL A 61 29.96 26.78 2.88
CA VAL A 61 29.65 25.41 2.48
C VAL A 61 28.13 25.26 2.39
N ALA A 62 27.65 24.73 1.28
CA ALA A 62 26.27 24.31 1.12
C ALA A 62 26.13 22.85 1.63
N GLY A 63 25.11 22.60 2.42
CA GLY A 63 24.78 21.28 2.94
C GLY A 63 23.29 21.23 3.29
N GLN A 64 22.83 20.06 3.68
CA GLN A 64 21.43 19.82 4.06
C GLN A 64 21.39 19.31 5.49
N GLU A 65 20.35 19.67 6.25
CA GLU A 65 20.13 19.18 7.60
C GLU A 65 18.87 18.29 7.62
N TRP A 66 19.05 17.03 7.99
CA TRP A 66 17.93 16.11 8.19
C TRP A 66 17.20 16.44 9.48
N LYS A 67 15.90 16.78 9.38
CA LYS A 67 15.05 17.16 10.51
C LYS A 67 14.07 16.05 10.93
N GLY A 68 14.08 14.92 10.24
CA GLY A 68 13.14 13.83 10.50
C GLY A 68 11.78 14.05 9.85
N ALA A 69 10.70 13.57 10.51
CA ALA A 69 9.34 13.82 10.04
C ALA A 69 9.00 15.31 10.14
N TRP A 70 8.32 15.82 9.11
CA TRP A 70 7.79 17.18 9.12
C TRP A 70 6.78 17.33 10.28
N ALA A 71 6.79 18.50 10.90
CA ALA A 71 5.88 18.85 11.98
C ALA A 71 5.34 20.28 11.77
N GLY A 72 4.06 20.48 12.08
CA GLY A 72 3.43 21.80 12.08
C GLY A 72 4.00 22.71 13.16
N SER A 73 3.85 24.02 12.99
CA SER A 73 4.31 25.08 13.92
C SER A 73 5.80 24.99 14.26
N THR A 74 6.60 24.46 13.33
CA THR A 74 8.05 24.29 13.46
C THR A 74 8.77 25.29 12.56
N ASN A 75 9.83 25.92 13.07
CA ASN A 75 10.67 26.81 12.26
C ASN A 75 11.66 25.99 11.44
N TYR A 76 11.49 26.04 10.12
CA TYR A 76 12.39 25.41 9.16
C TYR A 76 13.28 26.46 8.49
N LYS A 77 14.51 26.06 8.21
CA LYS A 77 15.54 26.86 7.57
C LYS A 77 15.73 26.39 6.13
N VAL A 78 16.30 27.24 5.30
CA VAL A 78 16.70 26.83 3.94
C VAL A 78 17.66 25.64 4.02
N ASP A 79 17.45 24.66 3.15
CA ASP A 79 18.17 23.39 3.05
C ASP A 79 17.92 22.40 4.22
N ASP A 80 16.92 22.66 5.10
CA ASP A 80 16.39 21.63 5.98
C ASP A 80 15.65 20.57 5.15
N VAL A 81 15.88 19.29 5.44
CA VAL A 81 15.24 18.16 4.76
C VAL A 81 14.30 17.44 5.73
N VAL A 82 13.09 17.23 5.31
CA VAL A 82 12.04 16.57 6.10
C VAL A 82 11.42 15.39 5.35
N GLN A 83 10.83 14.46 6.08
CA GLN A 83 9.96 13.43 5.53
C GLN A 83 8.50 13.82 5.74
N TRP A 84 7.70 13.71 4.68
CA TRP A 84 6.26 13.86 4.70
C TRP A 84 5.60 12.81 3.80
N GLY A 85 4.68 12.03 4.35
CA GLY A 85 4.19 10.85 3.63
C GLY A 85 5.34 9.91 3.30
N GLY A 86 5.35 9.37 2.10
CA GLY A 86 6.45 8.54 1.59
C GLY A 86 7.64 9.31 1.02
N SER A 87 7.53 10.64 0.91
CA SER A 87 8.50 11.49 0.20
C SER A 87 9.35 12.32 1.14
N THR A 88 10.50 12.79 0.65
CA THR A 88 11.32 13.77 1.33
C THR A 88 11.27 15.12 0.59
N PHE A 89 11.32 16.18 1.37
CA PHE A 89 11.26 17.56 0.87
C PHE A 89 12.41 18.37 1.43
N VAL A 90 12.92 19.32 0.64
CA VAL A 90 13.91 20.30 1.06
C VAL A 90 13.25 21.66 1.17
N CYS A 91 13.50 22.36 2.28
CA CYS A 91 13.02 23.71 2.52
C CYS A 91 13.82 24.69 1.62
N ASN A 92 13.11 25.43 0.78
CA ASN A 92 13.70 26.45 -0.09
C ASN A 92 13.59 27.88 0.45
N THR A 93 12.72 28.09 1.46
CA THR A 93 12.52 29.40 2.08
C THR A 93 12.30 29.19 3.59
N ALA A 94 13.11 29.84 4.43
CA ALA A 94 12.94 29.77 5.88
C ALA A 94 11.56 30.30 6.30
N HIS A 95 10.85 29.54 7.11
CA HIS A 95 9.49 29.85 7.56
C HIS A 95 9.11 29.08 8.82
N ALA A 96 8.07 29.53 9.50
CA ALA A 96 7.31 28.72 10.44
C ALA A 96 6.26 27.93 9.67
N SER A 97 6.27 26.60 9.78
CA SER A 97 5.33 25.74 9.08
C SER A 97 3.89 25.90 9.61
N GLN A 98 2.93 25.74 8.72
CA GLN A 98 1.50 25.75 9.04
C GLN A 98 1.04 24.39 9.64
N THR A 99 -0.23 24.03 9.43
CA THR A 99 -0.80 22.78 9.94
C THR A 99 -0.50 21.58 9.05
N ASP A 100 -0.23 21.83 7.76
CA ASP A 100 0.09 20.81 6.77
C ASP A 100 1.23 21.28 5.84
N LEU A 101 2.05 20.35 5.33
CA LEU A 101 3.12 20.68 4.38
C LEU A 101 2.54 21.27 3.08
N TYR A 102 1.36 20.80 2.67
CA TYR A 102 0.71 21.29 1.44
C TYR A 102 0.16 22.70 1.56
N ASP A 103 -0.05 23.23 2.78
CA ASP A 103 -0.37 24.64 3.01
C ASP A 103 0.85 25.54 2.71
N ASP A 104 2.04 24.96 2.74
CA ASP A 104 3.33 25.64 2.56
C ASP A 104 4.08 25.19 1.30
N THR A 105 3.41 24.59 0.29
CA THR A 105 4.07 23.99 -0.88
C THR A 105 5.08 24.89 -1.58
N SER A 106 4.84 26.22 -1.60
CA SER A 106 5.77 27.19 -2.18
C SER A 106 7.11 27.29 -1.44
N LYS A 107 7.18 26.77 -0.20
CA LYS A 107 8.37 26.77 0.66
C LYS A 107 9.19 25.50 0.57
N TRP A 108 8.67 24.49 -0.10
CA TRP A 108 9.25 23.17 -0.18
C TRP A 108 9.48 22.74 -1.63
N THR A 109 10.53 22.01 -1.84
CA THR A 109 10.78 21.30 -3.11
C THR A 109 10.86 19.82 -2.82
N SER A 110 10.16 19.00 -3.62
CA SER A 110 10.29 17.55 -3.54
C SER A 110 11.74 17.16 -3.84
N PHE A 111 12.36 16.44 -2.89
CA PHE A 111 13.76 16.05 -2.98
C PHE A 111 13.88 14.60 -3.46
N VAL A 112 13.19 13.68 -2.78
CA VAL A 112 13.06 12.28 -3.20
C VAL A 112 11.61 11.87 -3.09
N PRO A 113 10.93 11.58 -4.21
CA PRO A 113 9.61 10.96 -4.17
C PRO A 113 9.75 9.52 -3.67
N GLY A 114 8.82 9.09 -2.83
CA GLY A 114 8.81 7.75 -2.27
C GLY A 114 7.41 7.34 -1.84
N PHE A 115 7.28 6.10 -1.34
CA PHE A 115 6.02 5.54 -0.87
C PHE A 115 6.10 5.24 0.62
N LYS A 116 4.99 5.39 1.32
CA LYS A 116 4.86 5.00 2.72
C LYS A 116 3.80 3.91 2.85
N TRP A 117 4.20 2.74 3.35
CA TRP A 117 3.24 1.70 3.71
C TRP A 117 2.52 2.07 5.00
N THR A 118 1.18 2.17 4.95
CA THR A 118 0.32 2.52 6.09
C THR A 118 -0.42 1.33 6.69
N GLY A 119 -0.29 0.14 6.07
CA GLY A 119 -1.01 -1.06 6.50
C GLY A 119 -2.37 -1.20 5.82
N THR A 120 -3.32 -1.82 6.54
CA THR A 120 -4.70 -1.96 6.06
C THR A 120 -5.42 -0.62 6.11
N TYR A 121 -6.20 -0.31 5.07
CA TYR A 121 -7.02 0.87 4.99
C TYR A 121 -7.96 0.97 6.21
N ALA A 122 -8.00 2.14 6.82
CA ALA A 122 -8.87 2.40 7.95
C ALA A 122 -9.62 3.73 7.75
N SER A 123 -10.92 3.72 8.06
CA SER A 123 -11.73 4.95 8.06
C SER A 123 -11.21 5.97 9.08
N ALA A 124 -11.49 7.25 8.86
CA ALA A 124 -11.06 8.38 9.70
C ALA A 124 -9.53 8.55 9.80
N THR A 125 -8.75 7.83 8.99
CA THR A 125 -7.29 7.99 8.87
C THR A 125 -6.97 9.08 7.87
N ALA A 126 -6.05 9.99 8.22
CA ALA A 126 -5.52 10.97 7.29
C ALA A 126 -4.45 10.31 6.41
N TYR A 127 -4.77 10.13 5.13
CA TYR A 127 -3.83 9.62 4.13
C TYR A 127 -3.21 10.78 3.35
N LYS A 128 -1.92 10.66 3.08
CA LYS A 128 -1.12 11.63 2.34
C LYS A 128 -0.76 11.09 0.97
N VAL A 129 -0.44 11.98 0.06
CA VAL A 129 0.03 11.57 -1.29
C VAL A 129 1.21 10.61 -1.15
N ASN A 130 1.19 9.53 -1.93
CA ASN A 130 2.13 8.40 -1.93
C ASN A 130 2.05 7.47 -0.70
N ASP A 131 1.05 7.62 0.16
CA ASP A 131 0.73 6.57 1.13
C ASP A 131 0.15 5.35 0.40
N LEU A 132 0.63 4.16 0.75
CA LEU A 132 0.13 2.87 0.27
C LEU A 132 -0.74 2.23 1.34
N ALA A 133 -1.96 1.82 0.99
CA ALA A 133 -2.88 1.13 1.89
C ALA A 133 -3.42 -0.15 1.24
N LYS A 134 -3.51 -1.24 2.02
CA LYS A 134 -4.19 -2.47 1.61
C LYS A 134 -5.69 -2.30 1.82
N TYR A 135 -6.51 -2.57 0.80
CA TYR A 135 -7.96 -2.62 0.88
C TYR A 135 -8.47 -3.85 0.12
N GLY A 136 -9.07 -4.79 0.85
CA GLY A 136 -9.28 -6.15 0.33
C GLY A 136 -7.95 -6.79 -0.06
N ALA A 137 -7.95 -7.52 -1.15
CA ALA A 137 -6.75 -8.15 -1.72
C ALA A 137 -5.74 -7.15 -2.31
N ASN A 138 -6.16 -5.93 -2.59
CA ASN A 138 -5.42 -4.97 -3.39
C ASN A 138 -4.65 -3.95 -2.55
N VAL A 139 -3.57 -3.41 -3.12
CA VAL A 139 -2.85 -2.25 -2.58
C VAL A 139 -3.16 -1.03 -3.43
N TYR A 140 -3.52 0.05 -2.78
CA TYR A 140 -3.83 1.33 -3.41
C TYR A 140 -2.83 2.39 -2.98
N ILE A 141 -2.55 3.34 -3.86
CA ILE A 141 -1.75 4.52 -3.60
C ILE A 141 -2.66 5.76 -3.48
N CYS A 142 -2.47 6.52 -2.42
CA CYS A 142 -3.14 7.80 -2.25
C CYS A 142 -2.56 8.82 -3.22
N THR A 143 -3.42 9.44 -4.04
CA THR A 143 -3.05 10.46 -5.03
C THR A 143 -3.51 11.85 -4.63
N VAL A 144 -4.47 11.94 -3.69
CA VAL A 144 -4.99 13.20 -3.15
C VAL A 144 -5.11 13.08 -1.64
N GLU A 145 -4.45 13.97 -0.90
CA GLU A 145 -4.52 13.98 0.57
C GLU A 145 -5.96 14.17 1.06
N HIS A 146 -6.36 13.35 2.03
CA HIS A 146 -7.70 13.39 2.59
C HIS A 146 -7.81 12.57 3.88
N THR A 147 -8.91 12.77 4.60
CA THR A 147 -9.34 11.86 5.67
C THR A 147 -10.26 10.79 5.08
N ALA A 148 -9.94 9.54 5.33
CA ALA A 148 -10.61 8.38 4.73
C ALA A 148 -12.05 8.22 5.22
N ALA A 149 -12.97 7.91 4.30
CA ALA A 149 -14.34 7.45 4.56
C ALA A 149 -14.35 5.96 4.96
N SER A 150 -15.54 5.35 5.10
CA SER A 150 -15.70 3.93 5.44
C SER A 150 -15.25 2.98 4.33
N THR A 151 -15.26 3.45 3.08
CA THR A 151 -14.83 2.72 1.88
C THR A 151 -13.81 3.53 1.12
N ILE A 152 -12.96 2.85 0.32
CA ILE A 152 -11.95 3.52 -0.48
C ILE A 152 -12.59 4.43 -1.53
N ASP A 153 -12.05 5.63 -1.69
CA ASP A 153 -12.49 6.62 -2.68
C ASP A 153 -11.56 6.57 -3.90
N ASN A 154 -12.03 5.99 -4.99
CA ASN A 154 -11.26 5.83 -6.23
C ASN A 154 -10.93 7.17 -6.95
N THR A 155 -11.47 8.30 -6.48
CA THR A 155 -11.04 9.62 -6.95
C THR A 155 -9.79 10.12 -6.23
N LYS A 156 -9.46 9.52 -5.08
CA LYS A 156 -8.32 9.89 -4.21
C LYS A 156 -7.28 8.80 -4.08
N PHE A 157 -7.66 7.58 -4.42
CA PHE A 157 -6.77 6.44 -4.48
C PHE A 157 -6.75 5.85 -5.89
N THR A 158 -5.60 5.34 -6.28
CA THR A 158 -5.43 4.58 -7.51
C THR A 158 -4.90 3.19 -7.16
N LEU A 159 -5.38 2.16 -7.86
CA LEU A 159 -4.85 0.81 -7.73
C LEU A 159 -3.35 0.81 -8.03
N PHE A 160 -2.54 0.34 -7.07
CA PHE A 160 -1.08 0.25 -7.18
C PHE A 160 -0.63 -1.17 -7.49
N VAL A 161 -1.16 -2.15 -6.75
CA VAL A 161 -0.92 -3.57 -6.98
C VAL A 161 -2.24 -4.32 -6.82
N SER A 162 -2.64 -5.09 -7.83
CA SER A 162 -3.74 -6.05 -7.70
C SER A 162 -3.24 -7.31 -6.99
N GLY A 163 -4.03 -7.83 -6.07
CA GLY A 163 -3.74 -9.04 -5.31
C GLY A 163 -4.93 -9.98 -5.27
N LEU A 164 -4.73 -11.14 -4.64
CA LEU A 164 -5.77 -12.12 -4.35
C LEU A 164 -5.72 -12.47 -2.85
N GLU A 165 -6.89 -12.57 -2.21
CA GLU A 165 -7.02 -12.92 -0.79
C GLU A 165 -8.05 -14.05 -0.63
N PHE A 166 -7.69 -15.11 0.05
CA PHE A 166 -8.59 -16.26 0.26
C PHE A 166 -9.46 -16.06 1.51
N GLU A 167 -10.80 -16.00 1.30
CA GLU A 167 -11.81 -15.69 2.31
C GLU A 167 -12.66 -16.91 2.71
N ASP A 168 -12.14 -18.14 2.53
CA ASP A 168 -12.84 -19.38 2.84
C ASP A 168 -14.16 -19.57 2.05
N SER A 169 -15.21 -20.02 2.72
CA SER A 169 -16.52 -20.29 2.10
C SER A 169 -17.35 -19.01 1.99
N TYR A 170 -17.99 -18.81 0.85
CA TYR A 170 -18.90 -17.69 0.64
C TYR A 170 -19.99 -17.63 1.71
N ALA A 171 -20.21 -16.43 2.25
CA ALA A 171 -21.29 -16.10 3.18
C ALA A 171 -22.04 -14.86 2.69
N SER A 172 -23.36 -14.93 2.54
CA SER A 172 -24.18 -13.86 1.95
C SER A 172 -24.16 -12.54 2.73
N GLY A 173 -23.84 -12.58 4.03
CA GLY A 173 -23.75 -11.39 4.91
C GLY A 173 -22.38 -10.72 4.90
N THR A 174 -21.37 -11.31 4.26
CA THR A 174 -20.00 -10.77 4.21
C THR A 174 -19.86 -9.76 3.07
N ALA A 175 -19.18 -8.65 3.34
CA ALA A 175 -18.77 -7.70 2.32
C ALA A 175 -17.44 -8.16 1.71
N TYR A 176 -17.45 -8.48 0.44
CA TYR A 176 -16.27 -8.88 -0.32
C TYR A 176 -15.71 -7.72 -1.13
N GLN A 177 -14.39 -7.72 -1.33
CA GLN A 177 -13.67 -6.73 -2.12
C GLN A 177 -13.17 -7.34 -3.43
N ALA A 178 -12.82 -6.52 -4.41
CA ALA A 178 -12.18 -7.01 -5.62
C ALA A 178 -10.88 -7.76 -5.29
N GLY A 179 -10.72 -8.97 -5.85
CA GLY A 179 -9.59 -9.87 -5.59
C GLY A 179 -9.79 -10.88 -4.46
N ASP A 180 -10.89 -10.79 -3.70
CA ASP A 180 -11.22 -11.81 -2.70
C ASP A 180 -11.62 -13.11 -3.39
N ILE A 181 -11.08 -14.22 -2.90
CA ILE A 181 -11.39 -15.56 -3.40
C ILE A 181 -12.25 -16.27 -2.37
N VAL A 182 -13.37 -16.80 -2.83
CA VAL A 182 -14.27 -17.61 -2.00
C VAL A 182 -14.51 -19.00 -2.60
N THR A 183 -14.74 -19.98 -1.74
CA THR A 183 -15.25 -21.29 -2.14
C THR A 183 -16.77 -21.26 -2.12
N TYR A 184 -17.40 -21.64 -3.23
CA TYR A 184 -18.85 -21.81 -3.32
C TYR A 184 -19.16 -23.11 -4.06
N GLY A 185 -19.84 -24.05 -3.36
CA GLY A 185 -19.96 -25.41 -3.86
C GLY A 185 -18.58 -26.06 -4.00
N GLY A 186 -18.32 -26.67 -5.16
CA GLY A 186 -17.01 -27.25 -5.49
C GLY A 186 -16.04 -26.28 -6.16
N TYR A 187 -16.44 -25.03 -6.41
CA TYR A 187 -15.68 -24.06 -7.19
C TYR A 187 -15.09 -22.95 -6.32
N ASN A 188 -13.96 -22.40 -6.76
CA ASN A 188 -13.43 -21.15 -6.23
C ASN A 188 -13.74 -20.01 -7.20
N TYR A 189 -14.16 -18.89 -6.64
CA TYR A 189 -14.50 -17.68 -7.38
C TYR A 189 -13.68 -16.52 -6.87
N VAL A 190 -13.30 -15.61 -7.76
CA VAL A 190 -12.67 -14.34 -7.42
C VAL A 190 -13.69 -13.21 -7.60
N ALA A 191 -13.77 -12.31 -6.62
CA ALA A 191 -14.59 -11.13 -6.70
C ALA A 191 -13.97 -10.09 -7.66
N GLU A 192 -14.75 -9.62 -8.63
CA GLU A 192 -14.34 -8.61 -9.61
C GLU A 192 -14.53 -7.18 -9.07
N GLN A 193 -15.43 -7.02 -8.11
CA GLN A 193 -15.74 -5.75 -7.48
C GLN A 193 -16.34 -5.94 -6.09
N GLN A 194 -16.38 -4.85 -5.33
CA GLN A 194 -17.00 -4.87 -4.01
C GLN A 194 -18.47 -5.25 -4.08
N SER A 195 -18.87 -6.18 -3.19
CA SER A 195 -20.26 -6.62 -3.12
C SER A 195 -20.61 -7.18 -1.74
N THR A 196 -21.91 -7.21 -1.43
CA THR A 196 -22.49 -7.93 -0.30
C THR A 196 -23.77 -8.62 -0.79
N GLY A 197 -23.99 -9.87 -0.39
CA GLY A 197 -25.19 -10.63 -0.76
C GLY A 197 -25.22 -11.13 -2.20
N GLN A 198 -24.18 -10.88 -3.00
CA GLN A 198 -24.11 -11.33 -4.39
C GLN A 198 -23.55 -12.74 -4.45
N THR A 199 -24.41 -13.71 -4.79
CA THR A 199 -24.02 -15.13 -4.90
C THR A 199 -23.03 -15.33 -6.04
N PRO A 200 -21.95 -16.12 -5.86
CA PRO A 200 -20.94 -16.34 -6.92
C PRO A 200 -21.47 -17.03 -8.17
N TYR A 201 -22.41 -18.00 -8.01
CA TYR A 201 -22.96 -18.74 -9.13
C TYR A 201 -23.82 -17.87 -10.06
N ASN A 202 -23.57 -17.99 -11.38
CA ASN A 202 -24.26 -17.24 -12.43
C ASN A 202 -24.30 -15.71 -12.24
N ASN A 203 -23.26 -15.15 -11.64
CA ASN A 203 -23.17 -13.73 -11.37
C ASN A 203 -21.86 -13.13 -11.88
N ALA A 204 -21.64 -13.21 -13.19
CA ALA A 204 -20.40 -12.81 -13.85
C ALA A 204 -20.10 -11.30 -13.72
N SER A 205 -21.08 -10.47 -13.30
CA SER A 205 -20.82 -9.06 -13.01
C SER A 205 -20.02 -8.84 -11.73
N TYR A 206 -20.08 -9.79 -10.80
CA TYR A 206 -19.42 -9.69 -9.49
C TYR A 206 -18.37 -10.75 -9.28
N TRP A 207 -18.44 -11.90 -9.96
CA TRP A 207 -17.61 -13.06 -9.70
C TRP A 207 -17.13 -13.73 -10.97
N THR A 208 -15.87 -14.07 -11.01
CA THR A 208 -15.27 -14.92 -12.03
C THR A 208 -14.84 -16.25 -11.44
N VAL A 209 -15.10 -17.35 -12.14
CA VAL A 209 -14.61 -18.69 -11.75
C VAL A 209 -13.09 -18.70 -11.85
N LEU A 210 -12.42 -18.89 -10.72
CA LEU A 210 -10.97 -19.03 -10.66
C LEU A 210 -10.55 -20.48 -10.92
N THR A 211 -11.18 -21.42 -10.21
CA THR A 211 -10.95 -22.87 -10.40
C THR A 211 -12.25 -23.64 -10.26
N THR A 212 -12.42 -24.65 -11.10
CA THR A 212 -13.49 -25.64 -10.96
C THR A 212 -13.00 -26.78 -10.08
N GLY A 213 -13.90 -27.36 -9.27
CA GLY A 213 -13.57 -28.44 -8.37
C GLY A 213 -14.80 -29.20 -7.92
N PHE A 214 -14.66 -30.05 -6.91
CA PHE A 214 -15.73 -30.87 -6.38
C PHE A 214 -15.76 -30.80 -4.85
N LYS A 215 -16.98 -30.77 -4.27
CA LYS A 215 -17.21 -30.84 -2.83
C LYS A 215 -18.06 -32.06 -2.49
N MET A 216 -17.54 -32.98 -1.71
CA MET A 216 -18.27 -34.19 -1.28
C MET A 216 -19.33 -33.82 -0.25
N GLN A 217 -20.60 -34.07 -0.56
CA GLN A 217 -21.77 -33.83 0.30
C GLN A 217 -22.37 -35.09 0.93
N GLY A 218 -21.80 -36.26 0.64
CA GLY A 218 -22.30 -37.54 1.16
C GLY A 218 -23.48 -38.09 0.38
N THR A 219 -24.49 -38.63 1.07
CA THR A 219 -25.70 -39.21 0.44
C THR A 219 -26.66 -38.11 0.06
N TYR A 220 -27.23 -38.20 -1.15
CA TYR A 220 -28.25 -37.27 -1.60
C TYR A 220 -29.45 -37.26 -0.66
N ALA A 221 -29.94 -36.04 -0.33
CA ALA A 221 -31.15 -35.81 0.43
C ALA A 221 -32.05 -34.82 -0.33
N GLY A 222 -33.28 -35.24 -0.61
CA GLY A 222 -34.28 -34.35 -1.22
C GLY A 222 -34.56 -33.14 -0.33
N GLY A 223 -34.74 -31.98 -0.93
CA GLY A 223 -34.92 -30.70 -0.21
C GLY A 223 -33.65 -29.99 0.25
N THR A 224 -32.48 -30.64 0.14
CA THR A 224 -31.18 -29.97 0.38
C THR A 224 -30.83 -29.08 -0.79
N ALA A 225 -30.32 -27.88 -0.46
CA ALA A 225 -29.75 -26.96 -1.47
C ALA A 225 -28.34 -27.43 -1.84
N TYR A 226 -28.15 -27.85 -3.07
CA TYR A 226 -26.84 -28.20 -3.62
C TYR A 226 -26.31 -27.12 -4.51
N LYS A 227 -24.99 -26.99 -4.51
CA LYS A 227 -24.26 -25.98 -5.30
C LYS A 227 -23.52 -26.62 -6.47
N THR A 228 -23.22 -25.86 -7.48
CA THR A 228 -22.37 -26.31 -8.59
C THR A 228 -21.07 -26.93 -8.07
N GLY A 229 -20.74 -28.14 -8.55
CA GLY A 229 -19.57 -28.89 -8.10
C GLY A 229 -19.78 -29.73 -6.83
N ASP A 230 -20.95 -29.64 -6.18
CA ASP A 230 -21.28 -30.58 -5.10
C ASP A 230 -21.43 -32.02 -5.64
N VAL A 231 -20.86 -32.98 -4.91
CA VAL A 231 -20.85 -34.39 -5.28
C VAL A 231 -21.64 -35.21 -4.25
N VAL A 232 -22.63 -35.96 -4.70
CA VAL A 232 -23.49 -36.76 -3.85
C VAL A 232 -23.54 -38.23 -4.31
N LYS A 233 -23.87 -39.14 -3.38
CA LYS A 233 -24.16 -40.57 -3.68
C LYS A 233 -25.66 -40.77 -3.68
N TYR A 234 -26.17 -41.45 -4.72
CA TYR A 234 -27.58 -41.85 -4.81
C TYR A 234 -27.73 -43.14 -5.64
N GLY A 235 -28.49 -44.12 -5.13
CA GLY A 235 -28.76 -45.37 -5.84
C GLY A 235 -27.50 -46.14 -6.26
N GLY A 236 -26.42 -46.08 -5.46
CA GLY A 236 -25.15 -46.73 -5.78
C GLY A 236 -24.25 -45.94 -6.76
N HIS A 237 -24.69 -44.81 -7.25
CA HIS A 237 -23.94 -43.95 -8.17
C HIS A 237 -23.48 -42.69 -7.50
N THR A 238 -22.48 -42.04 -8.09
CA THR A 238 -21.97 -40.73 -7.67
C THR A 238 -22.35 -39.67 -8.73
N TYR A 239 -22.90 -38.56 -8.28
CA TYR A 239 -23.37 -37.46 -9.13
C TYR A 239 -22.71 -36.17 -8.75
N VAL A 240 -22.49 -35.27 -9.74
CA VAL A 240 -22.01 -33.90 -9.53
C VAL A 240 -23.10 -32.93 -9.95
N ALA A 241 -23.37 -31.95 -9.09
CA ALA A 241 -24.31 -30.87 -9.41
C ALA A 241 -23.66 -29.92 -10.46
N LYS A 242 -24.33 -29.75 -11.59
CA LYS A 242 -23.89 -28.88 -12.68
C LYS A 242 -24.35 -27.42 -12.52
N GLN A 243 -25.31 -27.19 -11.64
CA GLN A 243 -25.88 -25.89 -11.30
C GLN A 243 -26.41 -25.91 -9.86
N ASP A 244 -26.69 -24.75 -9.33
CA ASP A 244 -27.36 -24.62 -8.04
C ASP A 244 -28.81 -25.16 -8.15
N ALA A 245 -29.21 -25.98 -7.20
CA ALA A 245 -30.53 -26.60 -7.17
C ALA A 245 -31.00 -26.87 -5.73
N THR A 246 -32.31 -26.79 -5.53
CA THR A 246 -32.95 -27.12 -4.24
C THR A 246 -34.21 -27.92 -4.48
N GLY A 247 -34.36 -29.08 -3.82
CA GLY A 247 -35.59 -29.89 -3.88
C GLY A 247 -35.78 -30.70 -5.17
N GLU A 248 -34.77 -30.72 -6.06
CA GLU A 248 -34.83 -31.46 -7.31
C GLU A 248 -34.66 -32.96 -7.05
N THR A 249 -35.33 -33.82 -7.85
CA THR A 249 -35.17 -35.25 -7.81
C THR A 249 -34.14 -35.70 -8.82
N ILE A 250 -33.15 -36.50 -8.39
CA ILE A 250 -32.14 -37.04 -9.30
C ILE A 250 -32.86 -37.95 -10.33
N GLY A 251 -32.70 -37.62 -11.62
CA GLY A 251 -33.22 -38.44 -12.73
C GLY A 251 -34.44 -37.88 -13.45
N GLN A 252 -35.04 -36.76 -13.03
CA GLN A 252 -36.13 -36.10 -13.76
C GLN A 252 -35.68 -35.00 -14.74
N THR A 253 -34.45 -34.51 -14.60
CA THR A 253 -33.86 -33.58 -15.57
C THR A 253 -32.41 -33.98 -15.85
N GLU A 254 -32.10 -34.44 -17.05
CA GLU A 254 -30.72 -34.74 -17.49
C GLU A 254 -29.74 -33.54 -17.37
N LEU A 255 -30.25 -32.41 -16.93
CA LEU A 255 -29.50 -31.15 -16.83
C LEU A 255 -28.78 -30.94 -15.51
N LEU A 256 -29.13 -31.61 -14.40
CA LEU A 256 -28.68 -31.22 -13.07
C LEU A 256 -27.55 -32.09 -12.51
N MET A 257 -27.49 -33.38 -12.86
CA MET A 257 -26.43 -34.23 -12.34
C MET A 257 -25.89 -35.17 -13.42
N HIS A 258 -24.60 -35.24 -13.61
CA HIS A 258 -23.95 -36.13 -14.54
C HIS A 258 -23.21 -37.23 -13.78
N LEU A 259 -23.31 -38.46 -14.29
CA LEU A 259 -22.69 -39.65 -13.70
C LEU A 259 -21.17 -39.44 -13.68
N ALA A 260 -20.55 -39.43 -12.50
CA ALA A 260 -19.11 -39.43 -12.34
C ALA A 260 -18.42 -40.73 -12.74
N THR A 261 -19.19 -41.68 -13.35
CA THR A 261 -18.71 -43.02 -13.72
C THR A 261 -17.68 -43.03 -14.84
N GLN A 262 -17.55 -41.96 -15.62
CA GLN A 262 -16.54 -41.89 -16.69
C GLN A 262 -15.12 -41.64 -16.18
N LEU A 263 -14.91 -41.00 -15.03
CA LEU A 263 -13.56 -40.76 -14.52
C LEU A 263 -12.91 -42.02 -13.94
N VAL A 264 -13.71 -42.90 -13.33
CA VAL A 264 -13.19 -44.19 -12.78
C VAL A 264 -12.86 -45.17 -13.90
N THR A 265 -13.65 -45.17 -15.01
CA THR A 265 -13.42 -46.08 -16.15
C THR A 265 -12.17 -45.67 -16.94
N VAL A 266 -11.88 -44.36 -17.07
CA VAL A 266 -10.64 -43.88 -17.74
C VAL A 266 -9.38 -44.22 -16.92
N HIS A 267 -9.45 -44.12 -15.59
CA HIS A 267 -8.32 -44.53 -14.73
C HIS A 267 -8.08 -46.04 -14.77
N HIS A 268 -9.17 -46.86 -14.79
CA HIS A 268 -9.06 -48.31 -14.85
C HIS A 268 -8.62 -48.81 -16.24
N LEU A 269 -9.01 -48.13 -17.32
CA LEU A 269 -8.56 -48.44 -18.69
C LEU A 269 -7.10 -48.03 -18.94
N ILE A 270 -6.61 -46.98 -18.28
CA ILE A 270 -5.19 -46.59 -18.40
C ILE A 270 -4.31 -47.61 -17.64
N ASP A 271 -4.71 -48.06 -16.46
CA ASP A 271 -3.96 -49.09 -15.69
C ASP A 271 -3.95 -50.47 -16.38
N VAL A 272 -5.06 -50.87 -16.98
CA VAL A 272 -5.13 -52.19 -17.69
C VAL A 272 -4.35 -52.15 -19.00
N ASN A 273 -4.31 -51.03 -19.72
CA ASN A 273 -3.51 -50.90 -20.93
C ASN A 273 -1.99 -50.81 -20.63
N LEU A 274 -1.58 -50.20 -19.51
CA LEU A 274 -0.18 -50.17 -19.08
C LEU A 274 0.32 -51.56 -18.66
N LEU A 275 -0.53 -52.34 -17.94
CA LEU A 275 -0.21 -53.70 -17.53
C LEU A 275 -0.13 -54.68 -18.70
N THR A 276 -0.97 -54.53 -19.75
CA THR A 276 -0.93 -55.36 -20.94
C THR A 276 0.26 -55.07 -21.84
N GLN A 277 0.77 -53.85 -21.84
CA GLN A 277 1.99 -53.50 -22.59
C GLN A 277 3.28 -53.92 -21.87
N LEU A 278 3.27 -54.06 -20.52
CA LEU A 278 4.42 -54.56 -19.76
C LEU A 278 4.53 -56.12 -19.79
N LEU A 279 3.47 -56.85 -20.17
CA LEU A 279 3.46 -58.31 -20.27
C LEU A 279 3.85 -58.83 -21.67
N LEU A 280 4.10 -57.93 -22.64
CA LEU A 280 4.49 -58.25 -24.03
C LEU A 280 5.91 -57.77 -24.37
N LEU A 281 6.71 -57.40 -23.39
CA LEU A 281 8.14 -57.18 -23.45
C LEU A 281 8.85 -58.20 -22.54
#